data_05af72358cd1913bc6b44a897b89138e
#
_entry.id   05af72358cd1913bc6b44a897b89138e
#
_cell.length_a   1.000
_cell.length_b   1.000
_cell.length_c   1.000
_cell.angle_alpha   90.00
_cell.angle_beta   90.00
_cell.angle_gamma   90.00
#
_symmetry.space_group_name_H-M   'P 1'
#
loop_
_entity.id
_entity.type
_entity.pdbx_description
1 polymer ?
#
loop_
_entity_poly.entity_id
_entity_poly.type
_entity_poly.pdbx_seq_one_letter_code
_entity_poly.pdbx_strand_id
1 'polypeptide(L)'
;MKKKTLYTTLLTGLLTAGIFTGFSVSTKVAQENTSTGDTAQFQTLLEDSGFTVQQGSFYELDTIKAASEGKLMSCFGNNAGSSYMVFNLPDAPNQEVPNPAFPPGGWQYKLCQDEAIVLVTPLPPECVYYSFINYIMFTEQKDGKDYTNEAGFFSAGDETTGLYHPIFGSIGDPVNMLNIKHSEDSAFDSSAVLVISANQTVTEQVTDQLHAAGFDDSIINVMPIPSETYHMGLEKGADTFAFLGRISQPADSDACSDYFSTLAKKSTVYR
;
A
#
# COMPACT_ATOMS: atom_id res chain seq x y z
N MET A 1 -49.35 -35.82 -43.21
CA MET A 1 -49.25 -36.04 -44.72
C MET A 1 -48.03 -35.27 -45.20
N LYS A 2 -47.21 -35.94 -46.07
CA LYS A 2 -46.03 -35.48 -46.85
C LYS A 2 -44.75 -35.25 -46.02
N LYS A 3 -43.84 -36.16 -45.96
CA LYS A 3 -42.90 -36.93 -46.81
C LYS A 3 -41.96 -36.07 -47.63
N LYS A 4 -40.67 -36.41 -47.40
CA LYS A 4 -39.52 -36.57 -48.32
C LYS A 4 -38.51 -35.40 -48.29
N THR A 5 -37.21 -35.54 -48.39
CA THR A 5 -36.36 -36.61 -48.96
C THR A 5 -34.89 -36.38 -48.55
N LEU A 6 -34.21 -37.48 -48.32
CA LEU A 6 -32.79 -37.69 -48.12
C LEU A 6 -32.02 -37.40 -49.43
N TYR A 7 -30.86 -36.77 -49.39
CA TYR A 7 -29.81 -36.95 -50.39
C TYR A 7 -28.46 -37.12 -49.71
N THR A 8 -27.98 -38.32 -49.80
CA THR A 8 -26.60 -38.77 -49.56
C THR A 8 -25.80 -38.50 -50.83
N THR A 9 -24.65 -37.84 -50.68
CA THR A 9 -23.65 -37.87 -51.75
C THR A 9 -22.30 -38.20 -51.13
N LEU A 10 -21.88 -39.42 -51.41
CA LEU A 10 -20.52 -39.95 -51.25
C LEU A 10 -19.63 -39.25 -52.28
N LEU A 11 -18.46 -38.74 -51.89
CA LEU A 11 -17.36 -38.57 -52.82
C LEU A 11 -16.05 -39.01 -52.15
N THR A 12 -15.54 -40.07 -52.72
CA THR A 12 -14.26 -40.73 -52.45
C THR A 12 -13.09 -39.94 -53.00
N GLY A 13 -11.98 -39.93 -52.25
CA GLY A 13 -10.64 -40.10 -52.82
C GLY A 13 -9.74 -38.87 -52.86
N LEU A 14 -8.70 -38.81 -52.11
CA LEU A 14 -7.32 -39.07 -52.49
C LEU A 14 -6.38 -38.79 -51.30
N LEU A 15 -5.69 -39.83 -50.86
CA LEU A 15 -4.50 -39.69 -49.97
C LEU A 15 -3.37 -39.01 -50.77
N THR A 16 -2.94 -37.85 -50.28
CA THR A 16 -1.58 -37.34 -50.58
C THR A 16 -0.89 -37.15 -49.27
N ALA A 17 0.10 -37.98 -49.04
CA ALA A 17 1.06 -37.86 -47.93
C ALA A 17 1.89 -36.58 -48.10
N GLY A 18 1.48 -35.53 -47.36
CA GLY A 18 2.26 -34.32 -47.20
C GLY A 18 3.03 -34.42 -45.91
N ILE A 19 4.36 -34.46 -46.03
CA ILE A 19 5.30 -34.36 -44.90
C ILE A 19 5.09 -32.97 -44.32
N PHE A 20 4.37 -32.86 -43.20
CA PHE A 20 4.35 -31.65 -42.38
C PHE A 20 5.57 -31.68 -41.49
N THR A 21 6.63 -30.96 -41.90
CA THR A 21 7.66 -30.50 -40.99
C THR A 21 7.01 -29.56 -40.01
N GLY A 22 6.81 -30.02 -38.76
CA GLY A 22 6.29 -29.21 -37.67
C GLY A 22 7.22 -28.04 -37.36
N PHE A 23 6.88 -26.86 -37.84
CA PHE A 23 7.37 -25.63 -37.23
C PHE A 23 6.63 -25.47 -35.90
N SER A 24 7.26 -25.86 -34.80
CA SER A 24 6.90 -25.39 -33.48
C SER A 24 7.13 -23.88 -33.46
N VAL A 25 6.10 -23.11 -33.72
CA VAL A 25 6.08 -21.70 -33.31
C VAL A 25 5.97 -21.71 -31.79
N SER A 26 7.11 -21.68 -31.13
CA SER A 26 7.17 -21.30 -29.72
C SER A 26 6.76 -19.83 -29.68
N THR A 27 5.49 -19.58 -29.45
CA THR A 27 5.04 -18.29 -28.94
C THR A 27 5.69 -18.16 -27.56
N LYS A 28 6.89 -17.59 -27.50
CA LYS A 28 7.30 -16.86 -26.30
C LYS A 28 6.22 -15.82 -26.12
N VAL A 29 5.32 -16.07 -25.16
CA VAL A 29 4.60 -15.00 -24.51
C VAL A 29 5.73 -14.11 -23.98
N ALA A 30 5.95 -12.99 -24.63
CA ALA A 30 6.75 -11.93 -24.08
C ALA A 30 6.03 -11.60 -22.77
N GLN A 31 6.61 -12.01 -21.65
CA GLN A 31 6.33 -11.42 -20.37
C GLN A 31 6.80 -9.98 -20.60
N GLU A 32 5.84 -9.08 -20.78
CA GLU A 32 6.13 -7.65 -20.72
C GLU A 32 6.68 -7.42 -19.32
N ASN A 33 8.00 -7.37 -19.24
CA ASN A 33 8.69 -6.76 -18.12
C ASN A 33 8.39 -5.26 -18.21
N THR A 34 7.25 -4.86 -17.68
CA THR A 34 7.14 -3.52 -17.12
C THR A 34 8.17 -3.51 -15.99
N SER A 35 9.26 -2.80 -16.19
CA SER A 35 10.38 -2.75 -15.25
C SER A 35 10.02 -1.91 -14.03
N THR A 36 9.13 -2.42 -13.22
CA THR A 36 9.05 -2.05 -11.83
C THR A 36 10.25 -2.73 -11.19
N GLY A 37 11.30 -2.02 -10.83
CA GLY A 37 12.56 -2.48 -10.25
C GLY A 37 12.53 -3.78 -9.44
N ASP A 38 13.63 -4.19 -8.90
CA ASP A 38 13.75 -5.41 -8.10
C ASP A 38 13.72 -5.05 -6.60
N THR A 39 12.64 -5.38 -5.91
CA THR A 39 12.47 -5.12 -4.46
C THR A 39 13.47 -5.89 -3.60
N ALA A 40 13.89 -7.10 -4.01
CA ALA A 40 14.88 -7.88 -3.27
C ALA A 40 16.29 -7.28 -3.45
N GLN A 41 16.62 -6.81 -4.65
CA GLN A 41 17.84 -6.06 -4.90
C GLN A 41 17.84 -4.74 -4.11
N PHE A 42 16.72 -4.03 -4.07
CA PHE A 42 16.57 -2.79 -3.31
C PHE A 42 16.86 -3.01 -1.82
N GLN A 43 16.29 -4.05 -1.21
CA GLN A 43 16.58 -4.39 0.19
C GLN A 43 18.08 -4.63 0.39
N THR A 44 18.71 -5.43 -0.46
CA THR A 44 20.15 -5.71 -0.37
C THR A 44 20.99 -4.42 -0.45
N LEU A 45 20.65 -3.52 -1.38
CA LEU A 45 21.35 -2.25 -1.55
C LEU A 45 21.20 -1.32 -0.33
N LEU A 46 20.02 -1.30 0.31
CA LEU A 46 19.82 -0.57 1.56
C LEU A 46 20.70 -1.12 2.69
N GLU A 47 20.71 -2.45 2.86
CA GLU A 47 21.53 -3.13 3.88
C GLU A 47 23.03 -2.89 3.64
N ASP A 48 23.49 -2.97 2.40
CA ASP A 48 24.89 -2.67 2.01
C ASP A 48 25.25 -1.20 2.23
N SER A 49 24.29 -0.29 2.19
CA SER A 49 24.43 1.14 2.48
C SER A 49 24.37 1.46 3.97
N GLY A 50 24.19 0.45 4.82
CA GLY A 50 24.21 0.58 6.29
C GLY A 50 22.85 0.80 6.94
N PHE A 51 21.75 0.69 6.18
CA PHE A 51 20.40 0.69 6.75
C PHE A 51 20.08 -0.67 7.40
N THR A 52 19.33 -0.63 8.50
CA THR A 52 18.66 -1.80 9.04
C THR A 52 17.27 -1.86 8.42
N VAL A 53 16.97 -2.93 7.68
CA VAL A 53 15.71 -3.04 6.97
C VAL A 53 14.76 -3.97 7.71
N GLN A 54 13.54 -3.49 7.94
CA GLN A 54 12.42 -4.29 8.45
C GLN A 54 11.32 -4.36 7.40
N GLN A 55 10.74 -5.53 7.24
CA GLN A 55 9.64 -5.73 6.29
C GLN A 55 8.30 -5.60 7.01
N GLY A 56 7.43 -4.75 6.48
CA GLY A 56 6.04 -4.60 6.87
C GLY A 56 5.08 -5.22 5.86
N SER A 57 3.82 -4.85 5.96
CA SER A 57 2.79 -5.20 4.98
C SER A 57 1.84 -4.02 4.75
N PHE A 58 1.15 -4.05 3.61
CA PHE A 58 0.12 -3.08 3.23
C PHE A 58 -1.16 -3.83 2.91
N TYR A 59 -2.27 -3.48 3.55
CA TYR A 59 -3.49 -4.28 3.50
C TYR A 59 -4.75 -3.43 3.66
N GLU A 60 -5.90 -4.03 3.34
CA GLU A 60 -7.21 -3.41 3.53
C GLU A 60 -7.56 -3.30 5.02
N LEU A 61 -7.98 -2.12 5.44
CA LEU A 61 -8.64 -1.88 6.73
C LEU A 61 -10.15 -1.86 6.52
N ASP A 62 -10.81 -2.99 6.74
CA ASP A 62 -12.27 -3.07 6.78
C ASP A 62 -12.79 -2.50 8.11
N THR A 63 -13.13 -1.21 8.08
CA THR A 63 -13.59 -0.48 9.26
C THR A 63 -14.94 -0.96 9.77
N ILE A 64 -15.82 -1.44 8.90
CA ILE A 64 -17.15 -1.96 9.28
C ILE A 64 -16.98 -3.29 10.02
N LYS A 65 -16.18 -4.19 9.46
CA LYS A 65 -15.83 -5.45 10.10
C LYS A 65 -15.14 -5.21 11.44
N ALA A 66 -14.14 -4.34 11.48
CA ALA A 66 -13.42 -4.02 12.69
C ALA A 66 -14.36 -3.45 13.79
N ALA A 67 -15.33 -2.62 13.43
CA ALA A 67 -16.35 -2.13 14.37
C ALA A 67 -17.31 -3.25 14.82
N SER A 68 -17.76 -4.11 13.92
CA SER A 68 -18.66 -5.23 14.25
C SER A 68 -17.99 -6.26 15.16
N GLU A 69 -16.67 -6.40 15.10
CA GLU A 69 -15.85 -7.28 15.94
C GLU A 69 -15.44 -6.59 17.27
N GLY A 70 -15.90 -5.37 17.53
CA GLY A 70 -15.54 -4.59 18.73
C GLY A 70 -14.09 -4.08 18.73
N LYS A 71 -13.44 -4.14 17.59
CA LYS A 71 -12.04 -3.71 17.40
C LYS A 71 -11.93 -2.20 17.12
N LEU A 72 -12.99 -1.61 16.59
CA LEU A 72 -13.21 -0.17 16.50
C LEU A 72 -14.42 0.18 17.37
N MET A 73 -14.32 1.24 18.15
CA MET A 73 -15.46 1.73 18.95
C MET A 73 -16.59 2.25 18.07
N SER A 74 -16.28 2.72 16.87
CA SER A 74 -17.25 3.25 15.93
C SER A 74 -16.71 3.22 14.50
N CYS A 75 -17.57 2.96 13.53
CA CYS A 75 -17.32 3.19 12.11
C CYS A 75 -17.91 4.53 11.62
N PHE A 76 -18.48 5.34 12.50
CA PHE A 76 -18.98 6.66 12.14
C PHE A 76 -17.83 7.59 11.74
N GLY A 77 -18.02 8.35 10.68
CA GLY A 77 -16.98 9.18 10.07
C GLY A 77 -16.26 8.50 8.91
N ASN A 78 -16.40 7.18 8.76
CA ASN A 78 -15.96 6.49 7.54
C ASN A 78 -16.99 6.70 6.44
N ASN A 79 -16.50 6.89 5.22
CA ASN A 79 -17.37 6.86 4.05
C ASN A 79 -17.73 5.40 3.74
N ALA A 80 -19.02 5.06 3.80
CA ALA A 80 -19.49 3.70 3.53
C ALA A 80 -19.17 3.19 2.11
N GLY A 81 -18.88 4.08 1.17
CA GLY A 81 -18.45 3.74 -0.19
C GLY A 81 -16.93 3.80 -0.39
N SER A 82 -16.14 3.79 0.70
CA SER A 82 -14.68 3.85 0.62
C SER A 82 -14.06 2.74 1.46
N SER A 83 -13.16 1.98 0.84
CA SER A 83 -12.27 1.07 1.56
C SER A 83 -10.96 1.79 1.87
N TYR A 84 -10.35 1.42 2.97
CA TYR A 84 -9.09 1.99 3.44
C TYR A 84 -7.96 0.98 3.33
N MET A 85 -6.74 1.48 3.17
CA MET A 85 -5.51 0.70 3.17
C MET A 85 -4.56 1.28 4.22
N VAL A 86 -3.87 0.42 4.95
CA VAL A 86 -2.97 0.81 6.02
C VAL A 86 -1.70 -0.04 6.03
N PHE A 87 -0.64 0.49 6.64
CA PHE A 87 0.54 -0.31 6.96
C PHE A 87 0.29 -1.23 8.15
N ASN A 88 1.07 -2.31 8.20
CA ASN A 88 1.41 -3.02 9.43
C ASN A 88 2.94 -3.04 9.49
N LEU A 89 3.51 -2.16 10.30
CA LEU A 89 4.95 -2.03 10.48
C LEU A 89 5.35 -2.68 11.81
N PRO A 90 6.47 -3.41 11.86
CA PRO A 90 7.07 -3.83 13.12
C PRO A 90 7.53 -2.60 13.91
N ASP A 91 7.68 -2.76 15.22
CA ASP A 91 8.33 -1.75 16.05
C ASP A 91 9.76 -1.52 15.57
N ALA A 92 10.20 -0.26 15.59
CA ALA A 92 11.58 0.04 15.25
C ALA A 92 12.56 -0.57 16.26
N PRO A 93 13.79 -0.90 15.85
CA PRO A 93 14.83 -1.25 16.81
C PRO A 93 14.99 -0.14 17.85
N ASN A 94 15.03 -0.51 19.13
CA ASN A 94 15.13 0.40 20.27
C ASN A 94 13.94 1.35 20.51
N GLN A 95 12.78 1.09 19.93
CA GLN A 95 11.56 1.81 20.25
C GLN A 95 11.17 1.57 21.71
N GLU A 96 10.98 2.65 22.48
CA GLU A 96 10.71 2.55 23.93
C GLU A 96 9.35 1.96 24.28
N VAL A 97 8.33 2.26 23.48
CA VAL A 97 6.98 1.74 23.64
C VAL A 97 6.50 1.11 22.34
N PRO A 98 5.86 -0.05 22.40
CA PRO A 98 5.30 -0.68 21.21
C PRO A 98 4.39 0.26 20.43
N ASN A 99 4.29 0.05 19.13
CA ASN A 99 3.24 0.69 18.33
C ASN A 99 1.88 0.31 18.90
N PRO A 100 0.91 1.23 18.93
CA PRO A 100 -0.41 0.92 19.45
C PRO A 100 -0.99 -0.31 18.77
N ALA A 101 -1.36 -1.31 19.57
CA ALA A 101 -1.93 -2.57 19.08
C ALA A 101 -3.39 -2.38 18.68
N PHE A 102 -3.63 -1.57 17.66
CA PHE A 102 -4.96 -1.40 17.11
C PHE A 102 -5.23 -2.54 16.11
N PRO A 103 -6.29 -3.33 16.29
CA PRO A 103 -6.62 -4.39 15.35
C PRO A 103 -6.98 -3.84 13.95
N PRO A 104 -6.43 -4.47 12.90
CA PRO A 104 -5.64 -5.70 12.95
C PRO A 104 -4.17 -5.54 13.34
N GLY A 105 -3.82 -4.48 14.07
CA GLY A 105 -2.51 -4.28 14.69
C GLY A 105 -1.51 -3.51 13.80
N GLY A 106 -0.68 -2.64 14.44
CA GLY A 106 0.51 -2.07 13.81
C GLY A 106 0.30 -1.01 12.73
N TRP A 107 -0.92 -0.51 12.48
CA TRP A 107 -1.16 0.51 11.46
C TRP A 107 -0.78 1.93 11.91
N GLN A 108 -0.52 2.11 13.19
CA GLN A 108 0.08 3.31 13.76
C GLN A 108 1.54 3.04 14.08
N TYR A 109 2.40 4.01 13.89
CA TYR A 109 3.84 3.84 14.07
C TYR A 109 4.51 5.12 14.55
N LYS A 110 5.66 4.97 15.20
CA LYS A 110 6.64 6.04 15.46
C LYS A 110 7.67 6.04 14.34
N LEU A 111 8.29 7.17 14.08
CA LEU A 111 9.31 7.33 13.06
C LEU A 111 10.42 8.27 13.53
N CYS A 112 11.68 7.84 13.41
CA CYS A 112 12.85 8.69 13.61
C CYS A 112 13.13 9.57 12.39
N GLN A 113 13.96 10.59 12.59
CA GLN A 113 14.43 11.43 11.48
C GLN A 113 15.37 10.70 10.52
N ASP A 114 16.06 9.66 10.97
CA ASP A 114 16.98 8.84 10.17
C ASP A 114 16.33 7.59 9.58
N GLU A 115 15.01 7.52 9.61
CA GLU A 115 14.22 6.44 9.03
C GLU A 115 13.44 6.88 7.78
N ALA A 116 13.12 5.90 6.96
CA ALA A 116 12.15 6.03 5.88
C ALA A 116 11.23 4.82 5.83
N ILE A 117 10.01 5.02 5.30
CA ILE A 117 9.13 3.94 4.92
C ILE A 117 9.01 3.96 3.40
N VAL A 118 9.21 2.80 2.76
CA VAL A 118 9.07 2.65 1.31
C VAL A 118 7.97 1.65 1.02
N LEU A 119 6.97 2.08 0.26
CA LEU A 119 5.89 1.24 -0.24
C LEU A 119 6.03 1.08 -1.76
N VAL A 120 6.22 -0.15 -2.21
CA VAL A 120 6.08 -0.54 -3.62
C VAL A 120 4.74 -1.25 -3.76
N THR A 121 3.81 -0.73 -4.56
CA THR A 121 2.43 -1.22 -4.56
C THR A 121 1.77 -1.12 -5.94
N PRO A 122 0.90 -2.07 -6.30
CA PRO A 122 -0.07 -1.86 -7.36
C PRO A 122 -1.02 -0.73 -6.97
N LEU A 123 -1.43 0.05 -7.95
CA LEU A 123 -2.45 1.10 -7.79
C LEU A 123 -3.86 0.52 -7.97
N PRO A 124 -4.88 1.17 -7.38
CA PRO A 124 -6.25 0.69 -7.45
C PRO A 124 -6.80 0.53 -8.88
N PRO A 125 -7.79 -0.35 -9.09
CA PRO A 125 -8.58 -0.37 -10.31
C PRO A 125 -9.39 0.92 -10.47
N GLU A 126 -10.00 1.11 -11.63
CA GLU A 126 -10.78 2.30 -11.95
C GLU A 126 -11.82 2.63 -10.87
N CYS A 127 -11.79 3.87 -10.41
CA CYS A 127 -12.68 4.39 -9.38
C CYS A 127 -12.86 5.91 -9.53
N VAL A 128 -13.82 6.48 -8.82
CA VAL A 128 -14.02 7.94 -8.85
C VAL A 128 -12.86 8.69 -8.21
N TYR A 129 -12.27 8.12 -7.16
CA TYR A 129 -11.13 8.73 -6.47
C TYR A 129 -10.35 7.72 -5.64
N TYR A 130 -9.02 7.84 -5.65
CA TYR A 130 -8.15 7.25 -4.64
C TYR A 130 -7.05 8.21 -4.22
N SER A 131 -6.54 8.01 -3.02
CA SER A 131 -5.42 8.80 -2.48
C SER A 131 -4.64 8.03 -1.41
N PHE A 132 -3.41 8.49 -1.20
CA PHE A 132 -2.52 8.09 -0.11
C PHE A 132 -2.12 9.34 0.67
N ILE A 133 -2.11 9.25 2.01
CA ILE A 133 -1.81 10.40 2.85
C ILE A 133 -1.24 9.96 4.20
N ASN A 134 -0.28 10.72 4.71
CA ASN A 134 0.23 10.57 6.07
C ASN A 134 -0.67 11.30 7.07
N TYR A 135 -0.78 10.75 8.27
CA TYR A 135 -1.50 11.34 9.39
C TYR A 135 -0.62 11.43 10.63
N ILE A 136 -0.77 12.52 11.39
CA ILE A 136 -0.44 12.56 12.80
C ILE A 136 -1.62 11.98 13.57
N MET A 137 -1.38 10.95 14.37
CA MET A 137 -2.42 10.28 15.15
C MET A 137 -2.48 10.81 16.57
N PHE A 138 -1.34 10.81 17.23
CA PHE A 138 -1.21 11.23 18.63
C PHE A 138 0.04 12.06 18.81
N THR A 139 -0.05 13.07 19.70
CA THR A 139 1.06 13.85 20.20
C THR A 139 1.14 13.76 21.72
N GLU A 140 2.31 14.03 22.30
CA GLU A 140 2.47 14.05 23.74
C GLU A 140 1.55 15.08 24.40
N GLN A 141 0.87 14.67 25.46
CA GLN A 141 0.04 15.56 26.27
C GLN A 141 0.94 16.54 27.05
N LYS A 142 0.81 17.84 26.77
CA LYS A 142 1.59 18.91 27.44
C LYS A 142 0.75 19.80 28.34
N ASP A 143 -0.56 19.70 28.30
CA ASP A 143 -1.49 20.58 29.03
C ASP A 143 -1.98 20.01 30.36
N GLY A 144 -1.52 18.83 30.74
CA GLY A 144 -1.88 18.16 32.00
C GLY A 144 -3.30 17.60 32.04
N LYS A 145 -4.06 17.61 30.93
CA LYS A 145 -5.37 17.02 30.86
C LYS A 145 -5.27 15.50 30.64
N ASP A 146 -6.29 14.80 31.11
CA ASP A 146 -6.46 13.37 30.85
C ASP A 146 -7.37 13.17 29.64
N TYR A 147 -6.81 12.70 28.54
CA TYR A 147 -7.53 12.41 27.29
C TYR A 147 -7.94 10.94 27.16
N THR A 148 -7.80 10.12 28.19
CA THR A 148 -8.10 8.69 28.14
C THR A 148 -9.52 8.41 27.62
N ASN A 149 -10.49 9.26 27.99
CA ASN A 149 -11.89 9.13 27.57
C ASN A 149 -12.21 9.88 26.26
N GLU A 150 -11.36 10.81 25.82
CA GLU A 150 -11.57 11.58 24.60
C GLU A 150 -10.96 10.89 23.38
N ALA A 151 -10.00 10.01 23.58
CA ALA A 151 -9.42 9.16 22.55
C ALA A 151 -10.39 8.13 21.94
N GLY A 152 -11.65 8.15 22.33
CA GLY A 152 -12.68 7.14 22.14
C GLY A 152 -12.87 6.55 20.75
N PHE A 153 -12.49 7.25 19.70
CA PHE A 153 -12.54 6.70 18.34
C PHE A 153 -11.30 5.89 17.98
N PHE A 154 -10.13 6.25 18.55
CA PHE A 154 -8.82 5.67 18.27
C PHE A 154 -8.08 5.24 19.54
N SER A 155 -8.78 5.09 20.65
CA SER A 155 -8.12 4.68 21.88
C SER A 155 -7.51 3.30 21.68
N ALA A 156 -6.23 3.22 21.86
CA ALA A 156 -5.52 1.95 21.84
C ALA A 156 -5.87 1.04 23.02
N GLY A 157 -6.68 1.54 23.97
CA GLY A 157 -7.11 0.78 25.13
C GLY A 157 -5.98 0.39 26.08
N ASP A 158 -4.81 1.00 25.95
CA ASP A 158 -3.65 0.74 26.79
C ASP A 158 -3.41 1.88 27.80
N GLU A 159 -2.56 1.60 28.77
CA GLU A 159 -2.19 2.55 29.84
C GLU A 159 -1.49 3.82 29.32
N THR A 160 -1.11 3.85 28.05
CA THR A 160 -0.38 4.98 27.44
C THR A 160 -1.34 6.00 26.82
N THR A 161 -2.59 5.66 26.55
CA THR A 161 -3.57 6.56 25.90
C THR A 161 -3.81 7.86 26.65
N GLY A 162 -3.80 7.85 27.97
CA GLY A 162 -3.94 9.06 28.79
C GLY A 162 -2.72 10.02 28.71
N LEU A 163 -1.61 9.60 28.12
CA LEU A 163 -0.39 10.39 27.95
C LEU A 163 -0.37 11.16 26.64
N TYR A 164 -1.27 10.85 25.72
CA TYR A 164 -1.30 11.38 24.36
C TYR A 164 -2.60 12.12 24.08
N HIS A 165 -2.45 13.20 23.35
CA HIS A 165 -3.58 13.94 22.77
C HIS A 165 -3.88 13.38 21.37
N PRO A 166 -5.11 12.88 21.12
CA PRO A 166 -5.51 12.42 19.80
C PRO A 166 -5.70 13.62 18.85
N ILE A 167 -5.01 13.60 17.71
CA ILE A 167 -5.07 14.66 16.70
C ILE A 167 -5.88 14.18 15.48
N PHE A 168 -5.50 13.05 14.90
CA PHE A 168 -6.02 12.51 13.63
C PHE A 168 -6.07 13.57 12.53
N GLY A 169 -4.92 14.18 12.26
CA GLY A 169 -4.73 15.24 11.26
C GLY A 169 -3.91 14.77 10.08
N SER A 170 -4.29 15.18 8.87
CA SER A 170 -3.50 14.91 7.66
C SER A 170 -2.20 15.70 7.64
N ILE A 171 -1.13 15.09 7.12
CA ILE A 171 0.19 15.71 6.95
C ILE A 171 0.41 15.95 5.47
N GLY A 172 0.52 17.22 5.09
CA GLY A 172 0.75 17.63 3.72
C GLY A 172 -0.42 17.34 2.77
N ASP A 173 -0.15 17.44 1.48
CA ASP A 173 -1.13 17.15 0.43
C ASP A 173 -1.18 15.64 0.13
N PRO A 174 -2.35 15.10 -0.21
CA PRO A 174 -2.45 13.70 -0.60
C PRO A 174 -1.79 13.45 -1.96
N VAL A 175 -1.08 12.34 -2.07
CA VAL A 175 -0.77 11.73 -3.36
C VAL A 175 -2.02 11.00 -3.83
N ASN A 176 -2.54 11.36 -5.00
CA ASN A 176 -3.83 10.88 -5.49
C ASN A 176 -3.78 10.60 -7.00
N MET A 177 -4.84 10.05 -7.55
CA MET A 177 -4.94 9.67 -8.96
C MET A 177 -4.61 10.77 -9.98
N LEU A 178 -4.57 12.04 -9.58
CA LEU A 178 -4.27 13.16 -10.48
C LEU A 178 -2.80 13.60 -10.43
N ASN A 179 -2.07 13.27 -9.37
CA ASN A 179 -0.70 13.74 -9.17
C ASN A 179 0.31 12.61 -8.88
N ILE A 180 -0.16 11.37 -8.77
CA ILE A 180 0.73 10.23 -8.54
C ILE A 180 1.58 9.92 -9.78
N LYS A 181 2.86 9.70 -9.57
CA LYS A 181 3.78 9.12 -10.55
C LYS A 181 3.55 7.61 -10.58
N HIS A 182 3.40 7.02 -11.77
CA HIS A 182 3.01 5.62 -11.94
C HIS A 182 3.59 5.01 -13.23
N SER A 183 3.57 3.67 -13.34
CA SER A 183 4.31 2.94 -14.37
C SER A 183 3.65 2.88 -15.75
N GLU A 184 2.34 3.07 -15.85
CA GLU A 184 1.56 2.88 -17.06
C GLU A 184 0.98 4.21 -17.57
N ASP A 185 0.24 4.18 -18.67
CA ASP A 185 -0.44 5.38 -19.20
C ASP A 185 -1.63 5.83 -18.32
N SER A 186 -2.14 4.94 -17.50
CA SER A 186 -3.26 5.18 -16.57
C SER A 186 -2.79 5.10 -15.12
N ALA A 187 -3.29 5.97 -14.27
CA ALA A 187 -3.10 5.90 -12.83
C ALA A 187 -3.87 4.74 -12.17
N PHE A 188 -4.68 4.00 -12.93
CA PHE A 188 -5.39 2.80 -12.46
C PHE A 188 -4.67 1.55 -12.95
N ASP A 189 -4.75 0.45 -12.17
CA ASP A 189 -4.16 -0.85 -12.48
C ASP A 189 -2.66 -0.82 -12.83
N SER A 190 -1.96 0.23 -12.43
CA SER A 190 -0.53 0.45 -12.61
C SER A 190 0.25 0.20 -11.32
N SER A 191 1.47 0.69 -11.20
CA SER A 191 2.29 0.55 -10.00
C SER A 191 2.98 1.87 -9.64
N ALA A 192 3.23 2.07 -8.35
CA ALA A 192 3.96 3.21 -7.84
C ALA A 192 4.87 2.83 -6.66
N VAL A 193 5.84 3.68 -6.41
CA VAL A 193 6.66 3.68 -5.20
C VAL A 193 6.35 4.95 -4.41
N LEU A 194 6.09 4.80 -3.11
CA LEU A 194 5.92 5.93 -2.20
C LEU A 194 7.03 5.89 -1.15
N VAL A 195 7.74 7.00 -0.97
CA VAL A 195 8.84 7.16 0.00
C VAL A 195 8.39 8.18 1.05
N ILE A 196 8.30 7.74 2.30
CA ILE A 196 7.88 8.56 3.43
C ILE A 196 9.09 8.73 4.35
N SER A 197 9.51 9.95 4.59
CA SER A 197 10.63 10.28 5.47
C SER A 197 10.50 11.70 6.01
N ALA A 198 11.12 11.96 7.15
CA ALA A 198 11.21 13.29 7.75
C ALA A 198 12.54 13.99 7.46
N ASN A 199 13.42 13.39 6.65
CA ASN A 199 14.78 13.87 6.38
C ASN A 199 15.12 13.78 4.91
N GLN A 200 15.45 14.92 4.31
CA GLN A 200 15.78 14.98 2.89
C GLN A 200 16.99 14.10 2.53
N THR A 201 18.03 14.06 3.34
CA THR A 201 19.22 13.24 3.07
C THR A 201 18.88 11.75 3.06
N VAL A 202 18.05 11.30 4.01
CA VAL A 202 17.55 9.90 4.04
C VAL A 202 16.71 9.62 2.79
N THR A 203 15.82 10.56 2.40
CA THR A 203 15.02 10.44 1.18
C THR A 203 15.91 10.28 -0.06
N GLU A 204 16.94 11.12 -0.19
CA GLU A 204 17.89 11.06 -1.30
C GLU A 204 18.63 9.72 -1.34
N GLN A 205 19.18 9.27 -0.19
CA GLN A 205 19.87 7.98 -0.09
C GLN A 205 18.96 6.81 -0.49
N VAL A 206 17.73 6.78 0.00
CA VAL A 206 16.76 5.73 -0.31
C VAL A 206 16.38 5.77 -1.80
N THR A 207 16.18 6.96 -2.35
CA THR A 207 15.85 7.13 -3.78
C THR A 207 17.00 6.68 -4.68
N ASP A 208 18.25 6.96 -4.31
CA ASP A 208 19.43 6.47 -5.03
C ASP A 208 19.48 4.93 -5.06
N GLN A 209 19.13 4.26 -3.95
CA GLN A 209 19.06 2.80 -3.93
C GLN A 209 17.87 2.25 -4.73
N LEU A 210 16.74 2.96 -4.78
CA LEU A 210 15.63 2.61 -5.67
C LEU A 210 16.06 2.66 -7.13
N HIS A 211 16.75 3.72 -7.55
CA HIS A 211 17.29 3.84 -8.92
C HIS A 211 18.29 2.72 -9.21
N ALA A 212 19.19 2.41 -8.29
CA ALA A 212 20.17 1.32 -8.43
C ALA A 212 19.49 -0.06 -8.53
N ALA A 213 18.32 -0.23 -7.94
CA ALA A 213 17.48 -1.43 -8.05
C ALA A 213 16.57 -1.44 -9.29
N GLY A 214 16.69 -0.44 -10.17
CA GLY A 214 15.97 -0.36 -11.45
C GLY A 214 14.58 0.29 -11.39
N PHE A 215 14.23 0.96 -10.29
CA PHE A 215 13.01 1.76 -10.24
C PHE A 215 13.24 3.10 -10.95
N ASP A 216 12.34 3.47 -11.85
CA ASP A 216 12.40 4.74 -12.58
C ASP A 216 11.85 5.89 -11.76
N ASP A 217 12.42 7.09 -11.91
CA ASP A 217 11.94 8.30 -11.21
C ASP A 217 10.48 8.65 -11.55
N SER A 218 10.00 8.21 -12.71
CA SER A 218 8.60 8.40 -13.14
C SER A 218 7.57 7.70 -12.27
N ILE A 219 7.98 6.76 -11.41
CA ILE A 219 7.07 6.04 -10.50
C ILE A 219 7.35 6.32 -9.02
N ILE A 220 8.41 7.08 -8.70
CA ILE A 220 8.79 7.37 -7.31
C ILE A 220 8.10 8.66 -6.83
N ASN A 221 7.31 8.53 -5.77
CA ASN A 221 6.58 9.60 -5.12
C ASN A 221 7.13 9.84 -3.72
N VAL A 222 7.58 11.05 -3.42
CA VAL A 222 8.07 11.41 -2.09
C VAL A 222 6.96 12.09 -1.30
N MET A 223 6.75 11.62 -0.06
CA MET A 223 5.75 12.13 0.87
C MET A 223 6.43 12.57 2.17
N PRO A 224 6.97 13.80 2.23
CA PRO A 224 7.75 14.26 3.36
C PRO A 224 6.89 14.48 4.61
N ILE A 225 7.46 14.17 5.78
CA ILE A 225 6.92 14.57 7.08
C ILE A 225 7.77 15.75 7.58
N PRO A 226 7.19 16.95 7.81
CA PRO A 226 7.94 18.11 8.27
C PRO A 226 8.49 17.92 9.70
N SER A 227 9.75 17.58 9.83
CA SER A 227 10.41 17.30 11.14
C SER A 227 10.47 18.50 12.07
N GLU A 228 10.35 19.72 11.54
CA GLU A 228 10.25 20.94 12.33
C GLU A 228 8.87 21.14 12.99
N THR A 229 7.85 20.43 12.50
CA THR A 229 6.48 20.52 13.01
C THR A 229 6.15 19.40 13.99
N TYR A 230 6.70 18.21 13.74
CA TYR A 230 6.36 17.00 14.47
C TYR A 230 7.52 16.50 15.30
N HIS A 231 7.21 15.93 16.46
CA HIS A 231 8.21 15.32 17.35
C HIS A 231 8.56 13.92 16.83
N MET A 232 9.54 13.87 15.91
CA MET A 232 10.07 12.63 15.37
C MET A 232 10.93 11.92 16.42
N GLY A 233 10.74 10.60 16.57
CA GLY A 233 11.50 9.80 17.51
C GLY A 233 10.86 8.46 17.82
N LEU A 234 11.55 7.64 18.62
CA LEU A 234 11.11 6.31 19.08
C LEU A 234 10.84 6.28 20.60
N GLU A 235 11.13 7.35 21.29
CA GLU A 235 10.87 7.51 22.70
C GLU A 235 9.36 7.67 22.99
N LYS A 236 8.99 7.49 24.25
CA LYS A 236 7.58 7.53 24.68
C LYS A 236 6.87 8.82 24.26
N GLY A 237 7.53 9.99 24.39
CA GLY A 237 6.95 11.29 24.08
C GLY A 237 6.88 11.64 22.58
N ALA A 238 7.50 10.86 21.72
CA ALA A 238 7.46 11.11 20.28
C ALA A 238 6.06 10.92 19.68
N ASP A 239 5.77 11.68 18.63
CA ASP A 239 4.50 11.62 17.93
C ASP A 239 4.26 10.24 17.31
N THR A 240 2.99 9.91 17.12
CA THR A 240 2.56 8.66 16.49
C THR A 240 1.88 8.99 15.17
N PHE A 241 2.29 8.28 14.14
CA PHE A 241 1.85 8.49 12.76
C PHE A 241 1.00 7.32 12.25
N ALA A 242 0.31 7.56 11.16
CA ALA A 242 -0.33 6.53 10.34
C ALA A 242 -0.24 6.89 8.86
N PHE A 243 -0.36 5.88 8.02
CA PHE A 243 -0.52 6.06 6.59
C PHE A 243 -1.85 5.45 6.16
N LEU A 244 -2.62 6.23 5.43
CA LEU A 244 -3.92 5.80 4.92
C LEU A 244 -3.98 5.92 3.40
N GLY A 245 -4.24 4.80 2.75
CA GLY A 245 -4.76 4.78 1.40
C GLY A 245 -6.29 4.73 1.44
N ARG A 246 -6.95 5.28 0.41
CA ARG A 246 -8.41 5.28 0.29
C ARG A 246 -8.84 5.10 -1.15
N ILE A 247 -9.83 4.23 -1.37
CA ILE A 247 -10.54 4.08 -2.65
C ILE A 247 -12.00 4.48 -2.44
N SER A 248 -12.54 5.30 -3.32
CA SER A 248 -13.92 5.76 -3.26
C SER A 248 -14.64 5.46 -4.56
N GLN A 249 -15.80 4.82 -4.46
CA GLN A 249 -16.70 4.50 -5.56
C GLN A 249 -15.97 3.77 -6.70
N PRO A 250 -15.54 2.53 -6.50
CA PRO A 250 -14.94 1.72 -7.56
C PRO A 250 -15.94 1.55 -8.71
N ALA A 251 -15.43 1.58 -9.95
CA ALA A 251 -16.24 1.36 -11.14
C ALA A 251 -16.75 -0.09 -11.22
N ASP A 252 -15.94 -1.03 -10.73
CA ASP A 252 -16.24 -2.46 -10.61
C ASP A 252 -15.93 -2.94 -9.20
N SER A 253 -16.95 -3.43 -8.48
CA SER A 253 -16.82 -3.93 -7.11
C SER A 253 -16.02 -5.23 -7.02
N ASP A 254 -16.10 -6.09 -8.05
CA ASP A 254 -15.40 -7.37 -8.05
C ASP A 254 -13.89 -7.13 -8.30
N ALA A 255 -13.54 -6.26 -9.25
CA ALA A 255 -12.17 -5.83 -9.48
C ALA A 255 -11.55 -5.18 -8.22
N CYS A 256 -12.32 -4.37 -7.49
CA CYS A 256 -11.88 -3.76 -6.24
C CYS A 256 -11.67 -4.81 -5.14
N SER A 257 -12.55 -5.80 -5.03
CA SER A 257 -12.42 -6.92 -4.09
C SER A 257 -11.19 -7.77 -4.39
N ASP A 258 -10.94 -8.07 -5.67
CA ASP A 258 -9.75 -8.80 -6.12
C ASP A 258 -8.46 -8.03 -5.83
N TYR A 259 -8.47 -6.72 -6.04
CA TYR A 259 -7.36 -5.84 -5.67
C TYR A 259 -7.02 -5.99 -4.19
N PHE A 260 -7.99 -5.83 -3.29
CA PHE A 260 -7.76 -5.95 -1.84
C PHE A 260 -7.31 -7.36 -1.43
N SER A 261 -7.90 -8.40 -2.01
CA SER A 261 -7.55 -9.80 -1.71
C SER A 261 -6.09 -10.14 -2.02
N THR A 262 -5.47 -9.40 -2.95
CA THR A 262 -4.09 -9.60 -3.40
C THR A 262 -3.12 -8.53 -2.93
N LEU A 263 -3.62 -7.40 -2.39
CA LEU A 263 -2.83 -6.21 -2.06
C LEU A 263 -1.60 -6.53 -1.19
N ALA A 264 -1.81 -7.23 -0.08
CA ALA A 264 -0.72 -7.57 0.84
C ALA A 264 0.35 -8.49 0.24
N LYS A 265 0.02 -9.25 -0.82
CA LYS A 265 0.96 -10.13 -1.52
C LYS A 265 1.71 -9.43 -2.65
N LYS A 266 1.06 -8.43 -3.26
CA LYS A 266 1.60 -7.67 -4.39
C LYS A 266 2.33 -6.41 -3.97
N SER A 267 2.14 -5.98 -2.73
CA SER A 267 2.84 -4.82 -2.17
C SER A 267 4.04 -5.26 -1.35
N THR A 268 5.08 -4.45 -1.37
CA THR A 268 6.24 -4.58 -0.50
C THR A 268 6.39 -3.30 0.32
N VAL A 269 6.54 -3.45 1.63
CA VAL A 269 6.75 -2.34 2.56
C VAL A 269 8.06 -2.56 3.29
N TYR A 270 8.93 -1.57 3.26
CA TYR A 270 10.17 -1.52 4.03
C TYR A 270 10.13 -0.36 5.01
N ARG A 271 10.69 -0.60 6.19
CA ARG A 271 11.04 0.40 7.18
C ARG A 271 12.53 0.37 7.42
#